data_4b475c168979231077fd22a7ba5d9d08
#
_entry.id   4b475c168979231077fd22a7ba5d9d08
#
_cell.length_a   1.000
_cell.length_b   1.000
_cell.length_c   1.000
_cell.angle_alpha   90.00
_cell.angle_beta   90.00
_cell.angle_gamma   90.00
#
_symmetry.space_group_name_H-M   'P 1'
#
loop_
_entity.id
_entity.type
_entity.pdbx_description
1 polymer ?
#
loop_
_entity_poly.entity_id
_entity_poly.type
_entity_poly.pdbx_seq_one_letter_code
_entity_poly.pdbx_strand_id
1 'polypeptide(L)'
;MTLKPITIITAFMAMVSCAGPKTPADALLGHLETQINDGKIMFGHQDDYMYGHSWRLAADATEYVQSDTYASCGQYPAVYGMDLGGIEMGWPANLDKNPFEQMRASAVAHHERGGITTFSWHPRNPLTGGDAWDVSSDQVVASILPGGEKHEYFMTWLSKAADFLSSIKTADGELIPVIFRPWHEQTGSWFWWGQKLCTTEQYKALWQMTYDYMTIERGLTNLVWSYSPGAGEIRTIEDYGERYPGDEIVDMVGFDCYCDPDLDRYRASMKNALDITKAFADGHGKLMAVTETGYEGVKDPMWWTQVLYPAIKDYPVSYVLVWRNACEPNMQYHFYGPHPEHDSVEDFKTFAALEQIVLL
;
A
#
# COMPACT_ATOMS: atom_id res chain seq x y z
N MET A 1 -61.50 -16.00 -43.41
CA MET A 1 -60.88 -16.25 -42.10
C MET A 1 -59.57 -15.48 -42.09
N THR A 2 -59.59 -14.31 -41.50
CA THR A 2 -58.47 -13.36 -41.42
C THR A 2 -57.77 -13.50 -40.05
N LEU A 3 -56.58 -14.00 -40.04
CA LEU A 3 -55.73 -14.07 -38.83
C LEU A 3 -55.18 -12.68 -38.48
N LYS A 4 -55.44 -12.24 -37.26
CA LYS A 4 -54.86 -11.01 -36.69
C LYS A 4 -53.43 -11.31 -36.14
N PRO A 5 -52.47 -10.40 -36.30
CA PRO A 5 -51.13 -10.62 -35.72
C PRO A 5 -51.16 -10.36 -34.20
N ILE A 6 -50.54 -11.26 -33.46
CA ILE A 6 -50.30 -11.11 -32.01
C ILE A 6 -49.01 -10.30 -31.84
N THR A 7 -49.12 -9.09 -31.29
CA THR A 7 -47.96 -8.25 -30.91
C THR A 7 -47.49 -8.71 -29.54
N ILE A 8 -46.30 -9.31 -29.50
CA ILE A 8 -45.60 -9.62 -28.24
C ILE A 8 -44.87 -8.36 -27.75
N ILE A 9 -45.35 -7.80 -26.67
CA ILE A 9 -44.69 -6.66 -25.96
C ILE A 9 -43.66 -7.31 -25.02
N THR A 10 -42.38 -7.21 -25.38
CA THR A 10 -41.29 -7.61 -24.50
C THR A 10 -41.06 -6.45 -23.53
N ALA A 11 -41.48 -6.62 -22.28
CA ALA A 11 -41.17 -5.66 -21.21
C ALA A 11 -39.69 -5.82 -20.85
N PHE A 12 -38.88 -4.82 -21.17
CA PHE A 12 -37.53 -4.65 -20.64
C PHE A 12 -37.68 -4.19 -19.20
N MET A 13 -37.48 -5.08 -18.23
CA MET A 13 -37.27 -4.72 -16.84
C MET A 13 -35.85 -4.13 -16.74
N ALA A 14 -35.74 -2.81 -16.67
CA ALA A 14 -34.53 -2.14 -16.23
C ALA A 14 -34.29 -2.53 -14.77
N MET A 15 -33.29 -3.37 -14.51
CA MET A 15 -32.76 -3.56 -13.15
C MET A 15 -32.14 -2.23 -12.74
N VAL A 16 -32.83 -1.45 -11.93
CA VAL A 16 -32.24 -0.35 -11.18
C VAL A 16 -31.40 -1.04 -10.11
N SER A 17 -30.11 -1.13 -10.34
CA SER A 17 -29.13 -1.44 -9.28
C SER A 17 -29.24 -0.31 -8.26
N CYS A 18 -29.88 -0.55 -7.13
CA CYS A 18 -29.75 0.30 -5.96
C CYS A 18 -28.32 0.12 -5.44
N ALA A 19 -27.37 0.92 -5.93
CA ALA A 19 -26.08 1.05 -5.27
C ALA A 19 -26.36 1.47 -3.81
N GLY A 20 -25.89 0.71 -2.85
CA GLY A 20 -25.91 1.08 -1.44
C GLY A 20 -25.17 2.42 -1.22
N PRO A 21 -25.29 3.03 -0.03
CA PRO A 21 -24.52 4.24 0.27
C PRO A 21 -23.02 3.95 0.06
N LYS A 22 -22.33 4.85 -0.65
CA LYS A 22 -20.87 4.73 -0.88
C LYS A 22 -20.15 4.71 0.46
N THR A 23 -19.27 3.72 0.63
CA THR A 23 -18.38 3.63 1.80
C THR A 23 -17.24 4.65 1.69
N PRO A 24 -16.52 4.95 2.78
CA PRO A 24 -15.28 5.73 2.69
C PRO A 24 -14.26 5.11 1.73
N ALA A 25 -14.15 3.77 1.68
CA ALA A 25 -13.29 3.06 0.73
C ALA A 25 -13.72 3.30 -0.73
N ASP A 26 -15.04 3.24 -1.04
CA ASP A 26 -15.56 3.55 -2.38
C ASP A 26 -15.25 5.00 -2.80
N ALA A 27 -15.31 5.94 -1.86
CA ALA A 27 -14.98 7.33 -2.13
C ALA A 27 -13.49 7.49 -2.47
N LEU A 28 -12.59 6.80 -1.76
CA LEU A 28 -11.16 6.81 -2.05
C LEU A 28 -10.85 6.16 -3.40
N LEU A 29 -11.45 5.01 -3.71
CA LEU A 29 -11.28 4.37 -5.02
C LEU A 29 -11.74 5.29 -6.16
N GLY A 30 -12.88 5.95 -6.03
CA GLY A 30 -13.36 6.92 -7.02
C GLY A 30 -12.44 8.13 -7.16
N HIS A 31 -11.79 8.58 -6.08
CA HIS A 31 -10.77 9.63 -6.13
C HIS A 31 -9.53 9.17 -6.90
N LEU A 32 -8.99 7.99 -6.58
CA LEU A 32 -7.84 7.41 -7.28
C LEU A 32 -8.12 7.21 -8.77
N GLU A 33 -9.30 6.71 -9.12
CA GLU A 33 -9.74 6.55 -10.51
C GLU A 33 -9.78 7.90 -11.24
N THR A 34 -10.27 8.95 -10.58
CA THR A 34 -10.27 10.31 -11.15
C THR A 34 -8.87 10.79 -11.43
N GLN A 35 -7.91 10.61 -10.49
CA GLN A 35 -6.51 10.99 -10.69
C GLN A 35 -5.91 10.28 -11.91
N ILE A 36 -6.14 8.97 -12.05
CA ILE A 36 -5.67 8.19 -13.19
C ILE A 36 -6.27 8.71 -14.51
N ASN A 37 -7.57 8.97 -14.54
CA ASN A 37 -8.26 9.46 -15.74
C ASN A 37 -7.79 10.87 -16.16
N ASP A 38 -7.34 11.68 -15.20
CA ASP A 38 -6.74 12.99 -15.43
C ASP A 38 -5.22 12.89 -15.80
N GLY A 39 -4.70 11.67 -15.92
CA GLY A 39 -3.29 11.42 -16.23
C GLY A 39 -2.34 11.81 -15.10
N LYS A 40 -2.81 11.78 -13.86
CA LYS A 40 -2.05 12.17 -12.66
C LYS A 40 -1.52 10.94 -11.93
N ILE A 41 -0.35 11.11 -11.30
CA ILE A 41 0.32 10.10 -10.46
C ILE A 41 0.62 10.77 -9.13
N MET A 42 0.07 10.23 -8.04
CA MET A 42 0.31 10.78 -6.71
C MET A 42 1.68 10.32 -6.21
N PHE A 43 2.52 11.24 -5.74
CA PHE A 43 3.79 10.90 -5.12
C PHE A 43 3.59 10.54 -3.65
N GLY A 44 4.18 9.42 -3.24
CA GLY A 44 4.13 8.92 -1.87
C GLY A 44 5.49 8.76 -1.24
N HIS A 45 5.55 8.93 0.09
CA HIS A 45 6.74 8.71 0.89
C HIS A 45 6.40 7.99 2.20
N GLN A 46 7.17 6.93 2.51
CA GLN A 46 7.00 6.16 3.73
C GLN A 46 7.52 6.94 4.94
N ASP A 47 6.75 6.97 6.03
CA ASP A 47 7.07 7.56 7.35
C ASP A 47 7.43 9.07 7.36
N ASP A 48 7.13 9.80 6.31
CA ASP A 48 7.62 11.18 6.04
C ASP A 48 7.27 12.21 7.13
N TYR A 49 6.25 11.96 7.98
CA TYR A 49 5.94 12.83 9.13
C TYR A 49 6.50 12.33 10.46
N MET A 50 7.03 11.11 10.51
CA MET A 50 7.55 10.52 11.74
C MET A 50 9.04 10.76 11.91
N TYR A 51 9.78 10.70 10.82
CA TYR A 51 11.20 10.99 10.77
C TYR A 51 11.66 11.23 9.32
N GLY A 52 12.75 11.96 9.18
CA GLY A 52 13.44 12.15 7.91
C GLY A 52 14.89 11.69 7.99
N HIS A 53 15.72 12.15 7.05
CA HIS A 53 17.12 11.76 6.97
C HIS A 53 17.95 12.22 8.20
N SER A 54 17.59 13.35 8.81
CA SER A 54 18.39 13.94 9.91
C SER A 54 17.56 14.31 11.15
N TRP A 55 16.29 13.95 11.20
CA TRP A 55 15.39 14.32 12.28
C TRP A 55 14.39 13.21 12.60
N ARG A 56 13.87 13.22 13.81
CA ARG A 56 12.74 12.41 14.26
C ARG A 56 11.74 13.31 14.98
N LEU A 57 10.46 13.05 14.76
CA LEU A 57 9.38 13.77 15.42
C LEU A 57 9.51 13.66 16.95
N ALA A 58 9.35 14.77 17.64
CA ALA A 58 9.40 14.78 19.10
C ALA A 58 8.25 13.96 19.70
N ALA A 59 8.50 13.28 20.82
CA ALA A 59 7.51 12.41 21.45
C ALA A 59 6.25 13.17 21.93
N ASP A 60 6.37 14.46 22.19
CA ASP A 60 5.30 15.36 22.63
C ASP A 60 4.76 16.26 21.49
N ALA A 61 5.14 15.97 20.23
CA ALA A 61 4.65 16.73 19.09
C ALA A 61 3.14 16.57 18.92
N THR A 62 2.48 17.69 18.68
CA THR A 62 1.04 17.77 18.39
C THR A 62 0.76 18.26 16.97
N GLU A 63 1.79 18.67 16.25
CA GLU A 63 1.72 19.11 14.86
C GLU A 63 2.58 18.21 13.97
N TYR A 64 2.06 17.84 12.80
CA TYR A 64 2.68 16.95 11.84
C TYR A 64 3.03 17.73 10.57
N VAL A 65 4.03 18.63 10.71
CA VAL A 65 4.45 19.57 9.66
C VAL A 65 5.88 19.34 9.18
N GLN A 66 6.68 18.58 9.93
CA GLN A 66 8.01 18.18 9.47
C GLN A 66 7.86 17.10 8.39
N SER A 67 8.63 17.24 7.31
CA SER A 67 8.63 16.34 6.18
C SER A 67 9.87 16.62 5.35
N ASP A 68 10.61 15.57 4.99
CA ASP A 68 11.75 15.70 4.08
C ASP A 68 11.28 16.06 2.66
N THR A 69 10.13 15.55 2.24
CA THR A 69 9.50 15.92 0.97
C THR A 69 9.18 17.41 0.93
N TYR A 70 8.51 17.92 1.97
CA TYR A 70 8.19 19.35 2.07
C TYR A 70 9.45 20.22 2.14
N ALA A 71 10.44 19.83 2.94
CA ALA A 71 11.70 20.55 3.04
C ALA A 71 12.46 20.59 1.69
N SER A 72 12.27 19.58 0.84
CA SER A 72 12.91 19.48 -0.46
C SER A 72 12.22 20.30 -1.55
N CYS A 73 10.89 20.36 -1.60
CA CYS A 73 10.17 20.99 -2.73
C CYS A 73 9.06 21.97 -2.31
N GLY A 74 8.77 22.14 -1.02
CA GLY A 74 7.71 23.03 -0.51
C GLY A 74 6.30 22.43 -0.59
N GLN A 75 6.17 21.13 -0.88
CA GLN A 75 4.90 20.40 -0.94
C GLN A 75 5.02 19.10 -0.16
N TYR A 76 3.90 18.64 0.44
CA TYR A 76 3.86 17.34 1.13
C TYR A 76 3.59 16.19 0.14
N PRO A 77 4.00 14.95 0.47
CA PRO A 77 3.61 13.81 -0.35
C PRO A 77 2.08 13.69 -0.38
N ALA A 78 1.52 13.29 -1.51
CA ALA A 78 0.09 13.05 -1.65
C ALA A 78 -0.34 11.71 -1.03
N VAL A 79 0.59 10.73 -0.97
CA VAL A 79 0.38 9.44 -0.30
C VAL A 79 1.41 9.29 0.82
N TYR A 80 0.91 9.01 2.02
CA TYR A 80 1.71 8.82 3.22
C TYR A 80 1.69 7.36 3.64
N GLY A 81 2.85 6.69 3.58
CA GLY A 81 2.99 5.30 3.98
C GLY A 81 3.36 5.15 5.44
N MET A 82 2.83 4.12 6.10
CA MET A 82 3.21 3.69 7.45
C MET A 82 3.13 2.17 7.57
N ASP A 83 3.76 1.59 8.61
CA ASP A 83 3.72 0.17 8.88
C ASP A 83 3.13 -0.14 10.27
N LEU A 84 2.31 -1.20 10.35
CA LEU A 84 1.63 -1.61 11.60
C LEU A 84 2.43 -2.60 12.45
N GLY A 85 3.61 -3.05 12.01
CA GLY A 85 4.39 -4.06 12.73
C GLY A 85 4.65 -3.68 14.18
N GLY A 86 4.35 -4.59 15.11
CA GLY A 86 4.41 -4.37 16.56
C GLY A 86 3.07 -4.11 17.23
N ILE A 87 2.03 -3.69 16.45
CA ILE A 87 0.69 -3.46 17.02
C ILE A 87 0.09 -4.75 17.56
N GLU A 88 0.35 -5.87 16.92
CA GLU A 88 -0.08 -7.20 17.31
C GLU A 88 0.45 -7.59 18.69
N MET A 89 1.60 -7.08 19.06
CA MET A 89 2.21 -7.31 20.37
C MET A 89 1.64 -6.37 21.45
N GLY A 90 0.88 -5.34 21.05
CA GLY A 90 0.44 -4.27 21.95
C GLY A 90 1.58 -3.34 22.37
N TRP A 91 2.60 -3.20 21.54
CA TRP A 91 3.68 -2.24 21.76
C TRP A 91 3.15 -0.81 21.61
N PRO A 92 3.75 0.17 22.29
CA PRO A 92 3.33 1.57 22.16
C PRO A 92 3.76 2.21 20.83
N ALA A 93 4.71 1.59 20.11
CA ALA A 93 5.29 2.06 18.86
C ALA A 93 5.49 0.90 17.88
N ASN A 94 5.53 1.21 16.59
CA ASN A 94 5.78 0.23 15.54
C ASN A 94 7.26 -0.20 15.48
N LEU A 95 7.57 -1.07 14.52
CA LEU A 95 8.93 -1.61 14.31
C LEU A 95 9.98 -0.50 14.01
N ASP A 96 9.57 0.64 13.44
CA ASP A 96 10.40 1.83 13.18
C ASP A 96 10.42 2.82 14.35
N LYS A 97 9.88 2.42 15.50
CA LYS A 97 9.79 3.21 16.75
C LYS A 97 8.85 4.42 16.64
N ASN A 98 7.92 4.40 15.71
CA ASN A 98 6.89 5.42 15.57
C ASN A 98 5.75 5.12 16.54
N PRO A 99 5.41 6.01 17.49
CA PRO A 99 4.30 5.79 18.41
C PRO A 99 2.96 5.67 17.65
N PHE A 100 2.18 4.63 17.93
CA PHE A 100 0.89 4.39 17.24
C PHE A 100 -0.08 5.56 17.40
N GLU A 101 -0.04 6.24 18.55
CA GLU A 101 -0.86 7.44 18.77
C GLU A 101 -0.47 8.59 17.81
N GLN A 102 0.83 8.79 17.61
CA GLN A 102 1.32 9.79 16.65
C GLN A 102 1.05 9.36 15.20
N MET A 103 1.18 8.07 14.88
CA MET A 103 0.81 7.54 13.56
C MET A 103 -0.66 7.79 13.24
N ARG A 104 -1.57 7.52 14.20
CA ARG A 104 -2.99 7.82 14.06
C ARG A 104 -3.24 9.31 13.84
N ALA A 105 -2.65 10.17 14.66
CA ALA A 105 -2.86 11.60 14.58
C ALA A 105 -2.24 12.20 13.30
N SER A 106 -1.08 11.70 12.84
CA SER A 106 -0.49 12.11 11.56
C SER A 106 -1.32 11.70 10.35
N ALA A 107 -1.94 10.49 10.39
CA ALA A 107 -2.86 10.07 9.34
C ALA A 107 -4.09 10.99 9.23
N VAL A 108 -4.66 11.41 10.38
CA VAL A 108 -5.76 12.38 10.41
C VAL A 108 -5.31 13.72 9.83
N ALA A 109 -4.17 14.26 10.31
CA ALA A 109 -3.64 15.53 9.81
C ALA A 109 -3.32 15.49 8.30
N HIS A 110 -2.82 14.35 7.81
CA HIS A 110 -2.57 14.15 6.39
C HIS A 110 -3.87 14.14 5.57
N HIS A 111 -4.90 13.45 6.05
CA HIS A 111 -6.21 13.46 5.43
C HIS A 111 -6.83 14.87 5.38
N GLU A 112 -6.71 15.65 6.46
CA GLU A 112 -7.18 17.04 6.50
C GLU A 112 -6.47 17.95 5.48
N ARG A 113 -5.24 17.59 5.05
CA ARG A 113 -4.53 18.25 3.93
C ARG A 113 -5.00 17.76 2.55
N GLY A 114 -5.87 16.76 2.47
CA GLY A 114 -6.32 16.14 1.22
C GLY A 114 -5.49 14.93 0.80
N GLY A 115 -4.62 14.43 1.66
CA GLY A 115 -3.75 13.29 1.37
C GLY A 115 -4.39 11.93 1.66
N ILE A 116 -3.74 10.89 1.19
CA ILE A 116 -4.13 9.48 1.34
C ILE A 116 -3.09 8.76 2.17
N THR A 117 -3.53 7.95 3.14
CA THR A 117 -2.63 7.11 3.94
C THR A 117 -2.69 5.66 3.49
N THR A 118 -1.54 5.02 3.37
CA THR A 118 -1.40 3.58 3.13
C THR A 118 -0.67 2.90 4.28
N PHE A 119 -1.15 1.71 4.66
CA PHE A 119 -0.54 0.90 5.71
C PHE A 119 -0.09 -0.44 5.17
N SER A 120 1.20 -0.74 5.30
CA SER A 120 1.73 -2.10 5.26
C SER A 120 1.67 -2.73 6.66
N TRP A 121 1.91 -4.03 6.75
CA TRP A 121 2.00 -4.71 8.03
C TRP A 121 3.07 -5.79 7.99
N HIS A 122 4.11 -5.61 8.81
CA HIS A 122 5.18 -6.58 9.06
C HIS A 122 4.98 -7.22 10.45
N PRO A 123 3.97 -8.07 10.64
CA PRO A 123 3.73 -8.67 11.95
C PRO A 123 4.84 -9.65 12.31
N ARG A 124 5.10 -9.78 13.59
CA ARG A 124 6.00 -10.81 14.11
C ARG A 124 5.54 -12.21 13.71
N ASN A 125 6.44 -13.19 13.81
CA ASN A 125 6.09 -14.58 13.55
C ASN A 125 5.26 -15.15 14.71
N PRO A 126 3.97 -15.51 14.50
CA PRO A 126 3.09 -15.94 15.59
C PRO A 126 3.40 -17.34 16.12
N LEU A 127 4.14 -18.15 15.37
CA LEU A 127 4.51 -19.50 15.77
C LEU A 127 5.81 -19.51 16.57
N THR A 128 6.85 -18.83 16.07
CA THR A 128 8.19 -18.86 16.64
C THR A 128 8.45 -17.74 17.65
N GLY A 129 7.70 -16.62 17.53
CA GLY A 129 7.94 -15.40 18.30
C GLY A 129 9.06 -14.52 17.73
N GLY A 130 9.62 -14.86 16.57
CA GLY A 130 10.57 -14.04 15.82
C GLY A 130 9.91 -12.80 15.18
N ASP A 131 10.62 -12.09 14.32
CA ASP A 131 10.08 -10.96 13.54
C ASP A 131 9.41 -11.42 12.23
N ALA A 132 9.07 -10.48 11.35
CA ALA A 132 8.46 -10.78 10.06
C ALA A 132 9.42 -11.57 9.13
N TRP A 133 10.71 -11.38 9.31
CA TRP A 133 11.79 -12.03 8.54
C TRP A 133 12.23 -13.38 9.13
N ASP A 134 11.61 -13.84 10.21
CA ASP A 134 11.88 -15.18 10.75
C ASP A 134 11.21 -16.25 9.88
N VAL A 135 11.97 -16.79 8.96
CA VAL A 135 11.58 -17.84 8.02
C VAL A 135 12.03 -19.24 8.46
N SER A 136 12.28 -19.43 9.75
CA SER A 136 12.77 -20.70 10.31
C SER A 136 11.76 -21.84 10.28
N SER A 137 10.48 -21.55 9.97
CA SER A 137 9.42 -22.54 9.86
C SER A 137 8.49 -22.26 8.68
N ASP A 138 8.13 -23.30 7.93
CA ASP A 138 7.11 -23.29 6.87
C ASP A 138 5.69 -23.64 7.42
N GLN A 139 5.54 -23.79 8.74
CA GLN A 139 4.28 -24.13 9.38
C GLN A 139 3.54 -22.90 9.93
N VAL A 140 4.11 -21.69 9.77
CA VAL A 140 3.57 -20.48 10.40
C VAL A 140 2.15 -20.20 9.91
N VAL A 141 1.95 -20.11 8.60
CA VAL A 141 0.60 -19.83 8.04
C VAL A 141 -0.38 -20.96 8.39
N ALA A 142 0.02 -22.22 8.26
CA ALA A 142 -0.84 -23.34 8.66
C ALA A 142 -1.28 -23.27 10.12
N SER A 143 -0.39 -22.82 11.03
CA SER A 143 -0.68 -22.75 12.46
C SER A 143 -1.72 -21.69 12.84
N ILE A 144 -1.88 -20.63 12.02
CA ILE A 144 -2.81 -19.52 12.30
C ILE A 144 -4.14 -19.60 11.57
N LEU A 145 -4.25 -20.47 10.57
CA LEU A 145 -5.52 -20.69 9.87
C LEU A 145 -6.54 -21.39 10.80
N PRO A 146 -7.86 -21.37 10.48
CA PRO A 146 -8.88 -22.05 11.25
C PRO A 146 -8.52 -23.52 11.55
N GLY A 147 -8.52 -23.89 12.82
CA GLY A 147 -8.09 -25.21 13.29
C GLY A 147 -6.60 -25.33 13.58
N GLY A 148 -5.78 -24.35 13.27
CA GLY A 148 -4.37 -24.28 13.66
C GLY A 148 -4.19 -23.94 15.14
N GLU A 149 -3.08 -24.37 15.72
CA GLU A 149 -2.79 -24.19 17.15
C GLU A 149 -2.60 -22.74 17.61
N LYS A 150 -2.32 -21.84 16.66
CA LYS A 150 -2.13 -20.40 16.89
C LYS A 150 -3.30 -19.55 16.38
N HIS A 151 -4.37 -20.16 15.89
CA HIS A 151 -5.49 -19.45 15.32
C HIS A 151 -6.06 -18.39 16.26
N GLU A 152 -6.50 -18.79 17.46
CA GLU A 152 -7.09 -17.86 18.45
C GLU A 152 -6.11 -16.75 18.86
N TYR A 153 -4.83 -17.07 18.97
CA TYR A 153 -3.79 -16.07 19.25
C TYR A 153 -3.66 -15.06 18.12
N PHE A 154 -3.66 -15.53 16.88
CA PHE A 154 -3.57 -14.65 15.71
C PHE A 154 -4.82 -13.78 15.53
N MET A 155 -6.02 -14.30 15.87
CA MET A 155 -7.25 -13.50 15.89
C MET A 155 -7.15 -12.30 16.85
N THR A 156 -6.42 -12.44 17.96
CA THR A 156 -6.15 -11.27 18.84
C THR A 156 -5.26 -10.22 18.17
N TRP A 157 -4.38 -10.63 17.24
CA TRP A 157 -3.54 -9.71 16.46
C TRP A 157 -4.36 -8.95 15.43
N LEU A 158 -5.21 -9.66 14.69
CA LEU A 158 -6.15 -9.03 13.76
C LEU A 158 -7.07 -8.02 14.48
N SER A 159 -7.52 -8.35 15.70
CA SER A 159 -8.33 -7.44 16.52
C SER A 159 -7.62 -6.12 16.80
N LYS A 160 -6.35 -6.17 17.22
CA LYS A 160 -5.58 -4.96 17.52
C LYS A 160 -5.33 -4.11 16.27
N ALA A 161 -5.01 -4.73 15.13
CA ALA A 161 -4.86 -4.03 13.86
C ALA A 161 -6.18 -3.38 13.42
N ALA A 162 -7.31 -4.10 13.55
CA ALA A 162 -8.64 -3.57 13.25
C ALA A 162 -9.04 -2.41 14.19
N ASP A 163 -8.72 -2.52 15.50
CA ASP A 163 -8.96 -1.45 16.47
C ASP A 163 -8.21 -0.18 16.08
N PHE A 164 -6.95 -0.31 15.68
CA PHE A 164 -6.15 0.83 15.22
C PHE A 164 -6.73 1.46 13.94
N LEU A 165 -6.95 0.66 12.90
CA LEU A 165 -7.46 1.14 11.61
C LEU A 165 -8.85 1.79 11.75
N SER A 166 -9.71 1.27 12.62
CA SER A 166 -11.03 1.86 12.93
C SER A 166 -10.95 3.11 13.82
N SER A 167 -9.81 3.38 14.45
CA SER A 167 -9.59 4.58 15.27
C SER A 167 -9.21 5.82 14.45
N ILE A 168 -8.86 5.65 13.17
CA ILE A 168 -8.49 6.76 12.26
C ILE A 168 -9.78 7.42 11.79
N LYS A 169 -10.13 8.52 12.44
CA LYS A 169 -11.41 9.23 12.25
C LYS A 169 -11.22 10.72 12.19
N THR A 170 -12.12 11.38 11.46
CA THR A 170 -12.27 12.84 11.50
C THR A 170 -12.70 13.31 12.90
N ALA A 171 -12.65 14.61 13.13
CA ALA A 171 -13.16 15.21 14.39
C ALA A 171 -14.66 14.93 14.61
N ASP A 172 -15.43 14.73 13.54
CA ASP A 172 -16.86 14.40 13.61
C ASP A 172 -17.13 12.89 13.79
N GLY A 173 -16.07 12.09 13.89
CA GLY A 173 -16.15 10.65 14.13
C GLY A 173 -16.31 9.78 12.89
N GLU A 174 -16.27 10.36 11.69
CA GLU A 174 -16.33 9.63 10.42
C GLU A 174 -15.04 8.88 10.16
N LEU A 175 -15.12 7.64 9.67
CA LEU A 175 -13.97 6.84 9.32
C LEU A 175 -13.20 7.47 8.15
N ILE A 176 -11.91 7.68 8.32
CA ILE A 176 -11.00 8.11 7.24
C ILE A 176 -10.62 6.89 6.41
N PRO A 177 -10.78 6.95 5.07
CA PRO A 177 -10.36 5.85 4.21
C PRO A 177 -8.84 5.72 4.17
N VAL A 178 -8.37 4.48 4.18
CA VAL A 178 -6.94 4.14 4.09
C VAL A 178 -6.73 2.98 3.14
N ILE A 179 -5.58 2.93 2.48
CA ILE A 179 -5.15 1.75 1.72
C ILE A 179 -4.49 0.79 2.70
N PHE A 180 -5.00 -0.44 2.80
CA PHE A 180 -4.41 -1.49 3.63
C PHE A 180 -3.77 -2.55 2.74
N ARG A 181 -2.48 -2.79 2.95
CA ARG A 181 -1.64 -3.65 2.12
C ARG A 181 -0.95 -4.73 2.97
N PRO A 182 -1.73 -5.70 3.48
CA PRO A 182 -1.18 -6.82 4.24
C PRO A 182 -0.51 -7.83 3.31
N TRP A 183 0.36 -8.68 3.86
CA TRP A 183 0.93 -9.87 3.21
C TRP A 183 1.61 -9.59 1.87
N HIS A 184 2.20 -8.39 1.75
CA HIS A 184 2.89 -7.94 0.55
C HIS A 184 4.18 -8.75 0.27
N GLU A 185 4.74 -8.58 -0.93
CA GLU A 185 5.99 -9.24 -1.37
C GLU A 185 6.01 -10.76 -1.23
N GLN A 186 4.85 -11.39 -1.25
CA GLN A 186 4.68 -12.83 -1.03
C GLN A 186 5.35 -13.71 -2.09
N THR A 187 5.73 -13.16 -3.24
CA THR A 187 6.53 -13.84 -4.26
C THR A 187 7.96 -14.07 -3.81
N GLY A 188 8.45 -13.28 -2.85
CA GLY A 188 9.70 -13.53 -2.14
C GLY A 188 9.57 -14.63 -1.08
N SER A 189 10.69 -14.90 -0.40
CA SER A 189 10.75 -15.89 0.68
C SER A 189 11.48 -15.35 1.91
N TRP A 190 11.47 -14.03 2.06
CA TRP A 190 12.08 -13.33 3.20
C TRP A 190 11.10 -13.00 4.32
N PHE A 191 9.79 -13.17 4.09
CA PHE A 191 8.77 -13.07 5.12
C PHE A 191 8.17 -14.44 5.41
N TRP A 192 7.66 -14.67 6.62
CA TRP A 192 7.07 -15.96 7.01
C TRP A 192 5.79 -16.32 6.22
N TRP A 193 5.18 -15.36 5.49
CA TRP A 193 4.06 -15.60 4.53
C TRP A 193 4.52 -15.76 3.08
N GLY A 194 5.82 -15.80 2.85
CA GLY A 194 6.42 -15.84 1.52
C GLY A 194 6.22 -17.16 0.77
N GLN A 195 6.58 -17.15 -0.51
CA GLN A 195 6.26 -18.23 -1.46
C GLN A 195 6.75 -19.62 -1.02
N LYS A 196 7.92 -19.71 -0.38
CA LYS A 196 8.47 -21.00 0.06
C LYS A 196 8.02 -21.39 1.47
N LEU A 197 7.31 -20.52 2.19
CA LEU A 197 6.96 -20.67 3.60
C LEU A 197 5.50 -21.11 3.80
N CYS A 198 4.68 -21.05 2.74
CA CYS A 198 3.32 -21.55 2.76
C CYS A 198 2.84 -21.88 1.34
N THR A 199 1.81 -22.73 1.23
CA THR A 199 1.22 -23.03 -0.08
C THR A 199 0.39 -21.85 -0.60
N THR A 200 0.06 -21.86 -1.88
CA THR A 200 -0.83 -20.88 -2.51
C THR A 200 -2.20 -20.85 -1.82
N GLU A 201 -2.77 -22.01 -1.49
CA GLU A 201 -4.05 -22.13 -0.82
C GLU A 201 -4.00 -21.55 0.61
N GLN A 202 -2.92 -21.81 1.35
CA GLN A 202 -2.71 -21.27 2.69
C GLN A 202 -2.58 -19.75 2.66
N TYR A 203 -1.86 -19.19 1.69
CA TYR A 203 -1.74 -17.74 1.54
C TYR A 203 -3.08 -17.09 1.20
N LYS A 204 -3.85 -17.66 0.25
CA LYS A 204 -5.19 -17.18 -0.08
C LYS A 204 -6.16 -17.28 1.11
N ALA A 205 -6.06 -18.36 1.89
CA ALA A 205 -6.84 -18.52 3.11
C ALA A 205 -6.48 -17.49 4.18
N LEU A 206 -5.19 -17.12 4.30
CA LEU A 206 -4.74 -16.04 5.19
C LEU A 206 -5.34 -14.69 4.79
N TRP A 207 -5.36 -14.36 3.51
CA TRP A 207 -6.01 -13.16 2.98
C TRP A 207 -7.51 -13.16 3.26
N GLN A 208 -8.21 -14.26 2.92
CA GLN A 208 -9.65 -14.40 3.16
C GLN A 208 -9.98 -14.21 4.64
N MET A 209 -9.26 -14.89 5.54
CA MET A 209 -9.47 -14.79 6.99
C MET A 209 -9.25 -13.35 7.48
N THR A 210 -8.23 -12.66 6.97
CA THR A 210 -7.95 -11.27 7.34
C THR A 210 -9.05 -10.33 6.87
N TYR A 211 -9.49 -10.48 5.63
CA TYR A 211 -10.59 -9.69 5.04
C TYR A 211 -11.91 -9.93 5.77
N ASP A 212 -12.30 -11.20 5.96
CA ASP A 212 -13.55 -11.56 6.62
C ASP A 212 -13.60 -10.98 8.03
N TYR A 213 -12.51 -11.13 8.79
CA TYR A 213 -12.45 -10.57 10.11
C TYR A 213 -12.59 -9.05 10.12
N MET A 214 -11.78 -8.33 9.36
CA MET A 214 -11.76 -6.87 9.39
C MET A 214 -13.01 -6.24 8.74
N THR A 215 -13.39 -6.72 7.56
CA THR A 215 -14.49 -6.12 6.79
C THR A 215 -15.86 -6.65 7.22
N ILE A 216 -16.01 -7.98 7.40
CA ILE A 216 -17.31 -8.58 7.67
C ILE A 216 -17.62 -8.59 9.17
N GLU A 217 -16.71 -9.15 10.00
CA GLU A 217 -16.98 -9.27 11.44
C GLU A 217 -16.84 -7.94 12.18
N ARG A 218 -15.80 -7.17 11.87
CA ARG A 218 -15.54 -5.87 12.52
C ARG A 218 -16.23 -4.70 11.82
N GLY A 219 -16.73 -4.89 10.59
CA GLY A 219 -17.48 -3.89 9.83
C GLY A 219 -16.66 -2.68 9.40
N LEU A 220 -15.35 -2.83 9.15
CA LEU A 220 -14.51 -1.75 8.65
C LEU A 220 -14.85 -1.46 7.19
N THR A 221 -15.42 -0.28 6.94
CA THR A 221 -15.83 0.18 5.60
C THR A 221 -14.88 1.19 4.97
N ASN A 222 -13.75 1.43 5.64
CA ASN A 222 -12.77 2.43 5.25
C ASN A 222 -11.48 1.83 4.66
N LEU A 223 -11.38 0.52 4.50
CA LEU A 223 -10.19 -0.14 3.98
C LEU A 223 -10.29 -0.35 2.48
N VAL A 224 -9.34 0.20 1.72
CA VAL A 224 -9.05 -0.18 0.34
C VAL A 224 -7.97 -1.26 0.39
N TRP A 225 -8.33 -2.46 -0.05
CA TRP A 225 -7.47 -3.64 0.03
C TRP A 225 -6.52 -3.72 -1.15
N SER A 226 -5.20 -3.67 -0.88
CA SER A 226 -4.16 -3.64 -1.89
C SER A 226 -3.31 -4.91 -1.89
N TYR A 227 -3.23 -5.59 -3.04
CA TYR A 227 -2.38 -6.75 -3.29
C TYR A 227 -1.11 -6.32 -4.01
N SER A 228 0.07 -6.63 -3.45
CA SER A 228 1.35 -6.22 -4.03
C SER A 228 2.45 -7.29 -3.88
N PRO A 229 2.71 -8.08 -4.91
CA PRO A 229 3.87 -8.97 -4.97
C PRO A 229 5.18 -8.20 -5.16
N GLY A 230 6.31 -8.79 -4.76
CA GLY A 230 7.64 -8.29 -5.10
C GLY A 230 7.96 -8.55 -6.57
N ALA A 231 8.45 -7.53 -7.28
CA ALA A 231 8.67 -7.56 -8.73
C ALA A 231 9.75 -8.57 -9.18
N GLY A 232 10.70 -8.89 -8.30
CA GLY A 232 11.86 -9.72 -8.65
C GLY A 232 11.53 -11.13 -9.14
N GLU A 233 10.40 -11.70 -8.70
CA GLU A 233 9.96 -13.06 -9.01
C GLU A 233 8.82 -13.12 -10.05
N ILE A 234 8.29 -11.97 -10.48
CA ILE A 234 7.20 -11.89 -11.47
C ILE A 234 7.80 -11.94 -12.88
N ARG A 235 7.46 -12.97 -13.65
CA ARG A 235 7.89 -13.17 -15.04
C ARG A 235 6.72 -13.09 -16.01
N THR A 236 5.55 -13.52 -15.56
CA THR A 236 4.33 -13.64 -16.35
C THR A 236 3.13 -13.13 -15.57
N ILE A 237 2.00 -12.95 -16.24
CA ILE A 237 0.73 -12.59 -15.61
C ILE A 237 0.22 -13.71 -14.70
N GLU A 238 0.54 -14.97 -15.04
CA GLU A 238 0.22 -16.14 -14.23
C GLU A 238 1.02 -16.13 -12.93
N ASP A 239 2.33 -15.81 -12.96
CA ASP A 239 3.14 -15.65 -11.75
C ASP A 239 2.55 -14.57 -10.83
N TYR A 240 2.11 -13.44 -11.40
CA TYR A 240 1.48 -12.37 -10.65
C TYR A 240 0.17 -12.81 -9.98
N GLY A 241 -0.66 -13.55 -10.73
CA GLY A 241 -1.98 -14.00 -10.29
C GLY A 241 -1.98 -15.28 -9.46
N GLU A 242 -0.87 -16.04 -9.37
CA GLU A 242 -0.85 -17.36 -8.71
C GLU A 242 -1.42 -17.31 -7.29
N ARG A 243 -1.03 -16.29 -6.53
CA ARG A 243 -1.42 -16.09 -5.12
C ARG A 243 -2.50 -15.03 -4.94
N TYR A 244 -3.03 -14.47 -6.01
CA TYR A 244 -4.09 -13.46 -5.96
C TYR A 244 -5.33 -14.01 -5.24
N PRO A 245 -5.79 -13.34 -4.15
CA PRO A 245 -6.85 -13.91 -3.31
C PRO A 245 -8.25 -13.81 -3.93
N GLY A 246 -8.44 -12.96 -4.94
CA GLY A 246 -9.70 -12.85 -5.67
C GLY A 246 -10.25 -11.42 -5.76
N ASP A 247 -11.09 -11.19 -6.77
CA ASP A 247 -11.65 -9.87 -7.10
C ASP A 247 -12.59 -9.32 -6.03
N GLU A 248 -13.22 -10.22 -5.25
CA GLU A 248 -14.20 -9.84 -4.21
C GLU A 248 -13.54 -9.25 -2.95
N ILE A 249 -12.23 -9.45 -2.77
CA ILE A 249 -11.50 -9.01 -1.58
C ILE A 249 -10.36 -8.05 -1.87
N VAL A 250 -9.93 -7.92 -3.11
CA VAL A 250 -8.89 -6.97 -3.51
C VAL A 250 -9.52 -5.83 -4.30
N ASP A 251 -9.25 -4.60 -3.88
CA ASP A 251 -9.75 -3.39 -4.54
C ASP A 251 -8.74 -2.83 -5.55
N MET A 252 -7.46 -2.92 -5.24
CA MET A 252 -6.39 -2.44 -6.10
C MET A 252 -5.18 -3.38 -6.09
N VAL A 253 -4.38 -3.32 -7.13
CA VAL A 253 -3.19 -4.14 -7.30
C VAL A 253 -1.95 -3.28 -7.47
N GLY A 254 -0.78 -3.81 -7.11
CA GLY A 254 0.48 -3.10 -7.24
C GLY A 254 1.66 -4.04 -7.21
N PHE A 255 2.84 -3.51 -7.02
CA PHE A 255 4.06 -4.29 -6.84
C PHE A 255 5.13 -3.45 -6.14
N ASP A 256 6.09 -4.13 -5.54
CA ASP A 256 7.24 -3.53 -4.88
C ASP A 256 8.50 -3.80 -5.69
N CYS A 257 9.21 -2.74 -6.10
CA CYS A 257 10.38 -2.85 -6.99
C CYS A 257 11.48 -1.88 -6.60
N TYR A 258 12.60 -2.39 -6.12
CA TYR A 258 13.74 -1.60 -5.67
C TYR A 258 14.90 -1.64 -6.63
N CYS A 259 15.66 -0.54 -6.70
CA CYS A 259 16.92 -0.45 -7.42
C CYS A 259 18.08 -0.94 -6.53
N ASP A 260 18.64 -2.09 -6.85
CA ASP A 260 19.78 -2.70 -6.14
C ASP A 260 20.93 -3.02 -7.11
N PRO A 261 21.99 -2.31 -7.06
CA PRO A 261 22.25 -0.89 -7.39
C PRO A 261 22.30 -0.63 -8.90
N ASP A 262 21.96 -1.63 -9.73
CA ASP A 262 22.04 -1.63 -11.19
C ASP A 262 20.79 -0.95 -11.77
N LEU A 263 20.95 0.27 -12.27
CA LEU A 263 19.88 1.06 -12.87
C LEU A 263 19.25 0.43 -14.12
N ASP A 264 20.03 -0.28 -14.94
CA ASP A 264 19.49 -0.91 -16.16
C ASP A 264 18.64 -2.13 -15.78
N ARG A 265 19.10 -2.89 -14.80
CA ARG A 265 18.30 -3.98 -14.21
C ARG A 265 17.02 -3.44 -13.57
N TYR A 266 17.11 -2.35 -12.82
CA TYR A 266 15.93 -1.70 -12.23
C TYR A 266 14.93 -1.27 -13.29
N ARG A 267 15.38 -0.55 -14.35
CA ARG A 267 14.51 -0.14 -15.46
C ARG A 267 13.82 -1.33 -16.11
N ALA A 268 14.56 -2.41 -16.35
CA ALA A 268 14.01 -3.62 -16.94
C ALA A 268 12.97 -4.30 -16.00
N SER A 269 13.27 -4.43 -14.72
CA SER A 269 12.37 -5.02 -13.71
C SER A 269 11.12 -4.17 -13.52
N MET A 270 11.25 -2.85 -13.40
CA MET A 270 10.15 -1.91 -13.26
C MET A 270 9.23 -1.97 -14.48
N LYS A 271 9.81 -1.92 -15.70
CA LYS A 271 9.02 -2.04 -16.92
C LYS A 271 8.25 -3.35 -17.00
N ASN A 272 8.90 -4.47 -16.70
CA ASN A 272 8.26 -5.78 -16.72
C ASN A 272 7.12 -5.86 -15.70
N ALA A 273 7.35 -5.39 -14.47
CA ALA A 273 6.33 -5.37 -13.42
C ALA A 273 5.14 -4.46 -13.79
N LEU A 274 5.40 -3.28 -14.37
CA LEU A 274 4.35 -2.36 -14.86
C LEU A 274 3.52 -2.99 -15.99
N ASP A 275 4.16 -3.62 -16.97
CA ASP A 275 3.46 -4.28 -18.08
C ASP A 275 2.54 -5.40 -17.57
N ILE A 276 3.04 -6.25 -16.69
CA ILE A 276 2.30 -7.39 -16.13
C ILE A 276 1.17 -6.90 -15.22
N THR A 277 1.47 -5.97 -14.31
CA THR A 277 0.47 -5.44 -13.37
C THR A 277 -0.64 -4.70 -14.11
N LYS A 278 -0.30 -3.93 -15.16
CA LYS A 278 -1.30 -3.28 -16.01
C LYS A 278 -2.21 -4.30 -16.70
N ALA A 279 -1.63 -5.32 -17.32
CA ALA A 279 -2.41 -6.36 -18.00
C ALA A 279 -3.31 -7.13 -17.02
N PHE A 280 -2.83 -7.39 -15.80
CA PHE A 280 -3.60 -8.02 -14.74
C PHE A 280 -4.73 -7.09 -14.26
N ALA A 281 -4.43 -5.84 -13.97
CA ALA A 281 -5.40 -4.83 -13.54
C ALA A 281 -6.52 -4.65 -14.56
N ASP A 282 -6.17 -4.51 -15.85
CA ASP A 282 -7.14 -4.41 -16.96
C ASP A 282 -8.06 -5.65 -17.02
N GLY A 283 -7.49 -6.85 -16.84
CA GLY A 283 -8.24 -8.12 -16.87
C GLY A 283 -9.19 -8.31 -15.70
N HIS A 284 -8.90 -7.70 -14.56
CA HIS A 284 -9.66 -7.83 -13.32
C HIS A 284 -10.44 -6.56 -12.92
N GLY A 285 -10.36 -5.49 -13.73
CA GLY A 285 -11.05 -4.22 -13.44
C GLY A 285 -10.53 -3.53 -12.17
N LYS A 286 -9.21 -3.60 -11.92
CA LYS A 286 -8.58 -3.03 -10.72
C LYS A 286 -7.76 -1.78 -11.05
N LEU A 287 -7.65 -0.87 -10.09
CA LEU A 287 -6.67 0.20 -10.13
C LEU A 287 -5.28 -0.35 -9.84
N MET A 288 -4.23 0.31 -10.36
CA MET A 288 -2.85 -0.12 -10.11
C MET A 288 -2.00 0.97 -9.46
N ALA A 289 -0.97 0.54 -8.72
CA ALA A 289 0.02 1.41 -8.11
C ALA A 289 1.44 0.81 -8.15
N VAL A 290 2.46 1.66 -8.03
CA VAL A 290 3.79 1.24 -7.58
C VAL A 290 3.80 1.40 -6.06
N THR A 291 3.54 0.29 -5.37
CA THR A 291 3.24 0.29 -3.93
C THR A 291 4.48 0.52 -3.07
N GLU A 292 5.65 0.10 -3.57
CA GLU A 292 6.94 0.49 -3.03
C GLU A 292 8.00 0.56 -4.13
N THR A 293 8.85 1.56 -4.03
CA THR A 293 10.04 1.65 -4.86
C THR A 293 11.14 2.45 -4.14
N GLY A 294 12.31 2.50 -4.75
CA GLY A 294 13.39 3.35 -4.27
C GLY A 294 14.75 2.91 -4.79
N TYR A 295 15.69 3.82 -4.66
CA TYR A 295 17.11 3.60 -4.90
C TYR A 295 17.86 3.99 -3.62
N GLU A 296 18.37 3.01 -2.88
CA GLU A 296 19.02 3.29 -1.61
C GLU A 296 20.19 4.26 -1.77
N GLY A 297 20.06 5.38 -1.04
CA GLY A 297 21.01 6.48 -1.08
C GLY A 297 20.94 7.33 -2.35
N VAL A 298 19.94 7.16 -3.20
CA VAL A 298 19.69 7.90 -4.45
C VAL A 298 20.99 8.29 -5.18
N LYS A 299 21.86 7.30 -5.43
CA LYS A 299 23.23 7.48 -5.91
C LYS A 299 23.35 8.12 -7.30
N ASP A 300 22.25 8.16 -8.06
CA ASP A 300 22.15 8.95 -9.29
C ASP A 300 21.41 10.25 -8.98
N PRO A 301 22.05 11.42 -9.03
CA PRO A 301 21.40 12.69 -8.73
C PRO A 301 20.28 13.07 -9.69
N MET A 302 20.15 12.39 -10.84
CA MET A 302 19.08 12.57 -11.83
C MET A 302 18.04 11.46 -11.78
N TRP A 303 17.99 10.67 -10.70
CA TRP A 303 17.13 9.48 -10.60
C TRP A 303 15.64 9.79 -10.76
N TRP A 304 15.16 10.92 -10.25
CA TRP A 304 13.75 11.30 -10.28
C TRP A 304 13.24 11.55 -11.70
N THR A 305 13.97 12.37 -12.48
CA THR A 305 13.54 12.76 -13.82
C THR A 305 14.05 11.83 -14.92
N GLN A 306 15.16 11.10 -14.71
CA GLN A 306 15.78 10.28 -15.77
C GLN A 306 15.57 8.77 -15.55
N VAL A 307 15.11 8.35 -14.39
CA VAL A 307 14.90 6.92 -14.09
C VAL A 307 13.46 6.66 -13.67
N LEU A 308 12.99 7.24 -12.54
CA LEU A 308 11.66 6.96 -12.02
C LEU A 308 10.54 7.47 -12.93
N TYR A 309 10.54 8.76 -13.24
CA TYR A 309 9.46 9.37 -14.04
C TYR A 309 9.30 8.73 -15.41
N PRO A 310 10.37 8.53 -16.22
CA PRO A 310 10.22 7.87 -17.52
C PRO A 310 9.66 6.44 -17.43
N ALA A 311 9.88 5.74 -16.32
CA ALA A 311 9.36 4.40 -16.13
C ALA A 311 7.84 4.38 -15.92
N ILE A 312 7.28 5.36 -15.16
CA ILE A 312 5.89 5.32 -14.72
C ILE A 312 4.92 6.18 -15.54
N LYS A 313 5.40 7.24 -16.23
CA LYS A 313 4.57 8.29 -16.83
C LYS A 313 3.55 7.83 -17.88
N ASP A 314 3.78 6.69 -18.51
CA ASP A 314 2.94 6.16 -19.60
C ASP A 314 2.00 5.03 -19.11
N TYR A 315 1.92 4.81 -17.78
CA TYR A 315 1.07 3.80 -17.15
C TYR A 315 -0.03 4.44 -16.29
N PRO A 316 -1.20 3.79 -16.15
CA PRO A 316 -2.30 4.29 -15.32
C PRO A 316 -2.05 4.01 -13.83
N VAL A 317 -0.93 4.51 -13.32
CA VAL A 317 -0.50 4.33 -11.94
C VAL A 317 -1.17 5.37 -11.07
N SER A 318 -1.94 4.94 -10.07
CA SER A 318 -2.62 5.85 -9.14
C SER A 318 -1.62 6.59 -8.25
N TYR A 319 -0.62 5.87 -7.74
CA TYR A 319 0.47 6.45 -6.98
C TYR A 319 1.77 5.67 -7.14
N VAL A 320 2.87 6.34 -6.85
CA VAL A 320 4.19 5.75 -6.65
C VAL A 320 4.68 6.12 -5.27
N LEU A 321 5.00 5.13 -4.42
CA LEU A 321 5.50 5.35 -3.07
C LEU A 321 6.98 4.98 -3.00
N VAL A 322 7.82 5.95 -2.59
CA VAL A 322 9.21 5.68 -2.24
C VAL A 322 9.34 5.32 -0.77
N TRP A 323 10.28 4.40 -0.48
CA TRP A 323 10.48 3.92 0.87
C TRP A 323 11.07 5.01 1.78
N ARG A 324 11.18 4.70 3.05
CA ARG A 324 11.53 5.61 4.13
C ARG A 324 12.96 6.17 4.05
N ASN A 325 13.17 7.27 4.70
CA ASN A 325 14.49 7.73 5.11
C ASN A 325 14.88 7.12 6.46
N ALA A 326 16.11 7.30 6.92
CA ALA A 326 16.54 6.86 8.24
C ALA A 326 17.30 7.98 8.95
N CYS A 327 16.93 8.23 10.20
CA CYS A 327 17.53 9.30 11.02
C CYS A 327 18.64 8.81 11.96
N GLU A 328 18.83 7.50 12.06
CA GLU A 328 19.86 6.93 12.92
C GLU A 328 21.26 7.25 12.38
N PRO A 329 22.21 7.73 13.22
CA PRO A 329 23.54 8.17 12.76
C PRO A 329 24.35 7.11 12.00
N ASN A 330 24.11 5.83 12.29
CA ASN A 330 24.74 4.70 11.61
C ASN A 330 24.00 4.20 10.38
N MET A 331 22.85 4.79 10.03
CA MET A 331 22.01 4.43 8.91
C MET A 331 21.78 5.59 7.93
N GLN A 332 22.62 6.61 7.95
CA GLN A 332 22.46 7.78 7.06
C GLN A 332 22.55 7.47 5.56
N TYR A 333 23.05 6.29 5.18
CA TYR A 333 23.04 5.79 3.80
C TYR A 333 21.70 5.18 3.40
N HIS A 334 20.84 4.86 4.38
CA HIS A 334 19.57 4.16 4.19
C HIS A 334 18.44 5.18 4.06
N PHE A 335 18.35 5.75 2.88
CA PHE A 335 17.25 6.65 2.52
C PHE A 335 16.84 6.40 1.06
N TYR A 336 15.58 6.63 0.77
CA TYR A 336 14.98 6.42 -0.54
C TYR A 336 14.18 7.64 -1.01
N GLY A 337 13.71 8.45 -0.08
CA GLY A 337 12.99 9.69 -0.32
C GLY A 337 13.92 10.87 -0.57
N PRO A 338 13.39 12.01 -1.03
CA PRO A 338 14.15 13.25 -1.10
C PRO A 338 14.54 13.74 0.30
N HIS A 339 15.65 14.45 0.39
CA HIS A 339 15.95 15.30 1.54
C HIS A 339 16.76 16.54 1.10
N PRO A 340 16.64 17.67 1.81
CA PRO A 340 17.10 18.98 1.29
C PRO A 340 18.61 19.11 1.11
N GLU A 341 19.40 18.26 1.77
CA GLU A 341 20.86 18.31 1.71
C GLU A 341 21.45 17.36 0.65
N HIS A 342 20.62 16.62 -0.10
CA HIS A 342 21.10 15.63 -1.07
C HIS A 342 21.30 16.24 -2.47
N ASP A 343 22.31 15.75 -3.19
CA ASP A 343 22.64 16.20 -4.53
C ASP A 343 21.48 16.04 -5.56
N SER A 344 20.55 15.12 -5.31
CA SER A 344 19.36 14.92 -6.16
C SER A 344 18.20 15.87 -5.87
N VAL A 345 18.32 16.78 -4.90
CA VAL A 345 17.20 17.64 -4.46
C VAL A 345 16.69 18.55 -5.60
N GLU A 346 17.55 19.07 -6.45
CA GLU A 346 17.14 19.92 -7.56
C GLU A 346 16.44 19.10 -8.68
N ASP A 347 16.85 17.86 -8.88
CA ASP A 347 16.16 16.94 -9.79
C ASP A 347 14.80 16.55 -9.22
N PHE A 348 14.70 16.34 -7.89
CA PHE A 348 13.41 16.09 -7.22
C PHE A 348 12.46 17.28 -7.33
N LYS A 349 12.93 18.52 -7.18
CA LYS A 349 12.10 19.73 -7.42
C LYS A 349 11.57 19.78 -8.85
N THR A 350 12.42 19.39 -9.82
CA THR A 350 12.01 19.31 -11.23
C THR A 350 10.95 18.23 -11.42
N PHE A 351 11.12 17.05 -10.82
CA PHE A 351 10.15 15.96 -10.82
C PHE A 351 8.82 16.39 -10.17
N ALA A 352 8.88 17.02 -8.99
CA ALA A 352 7.70 17.50 -8.26
C ALA A 352 6.90 18.57 -9.02
N ALA A 353 7.57 19.33 -9.91
CA ALA A 353 6.93 20.35 -10.75
C ALA A 353 6.32 19.81 -12.05
N LEU A 354 6.47 18.51 -12.34
CA LEU A 354 5.86 17.90 -13.53
C LEU A 354 4.34 17.88 -13.42
N GLU A 355 3.65 18.23 -14.48
CA GLU A 355 2.18 18.33 -14.48
C GLU A 355 1.48 17.03 -14.05
N GLN A 356 2.06 15.88 -14.37
CA GLN A 356 1.49 14.58 -14.03
C GLN A 356 1.69 14.19 -12.56
N ILE A 357 2.65 14.79 -11.86
CA ILE A 357 2.99 14.42 -10.47
C ILE A 357 2.16 15.27 -9.50
N VAL A 358 1.50 14.59 -8.57
CA VAL A 358 0.63 15.23 -7.56
C VAL A 358 1.30 15.15 -6.19
N LEU A 359 1.48 16.32 -5.59
CA LEU A 359 1.81 16.54 -4.18
C LEU A 359 0.74 17.46 -3.56
N LEU A 360 0.80 17.69 -2.22
CA LEU A 360 -0.15 18.52 -1.47
C LEU A 360 0.41 19.91 -1.17
#